data_844668f6fae2ea152df54ac3ea353476
#
_entry.id   844668f6fae2ea152df54ac3ea353476
#
_cell.length_a   1.000
_cell.length_b   1.000
_cell.length_c   1.000
_cell.angle_alpha   90.00
_cell.angle_beta   90.00
_cell.angle_gamma   90.00
#
_symmetry.space_group_name_H-M   'P 1'
#
loop_
_entity.id
_entity.type
_entity.pdbx_description
1 polymer ?
#
loop_
_entity_poly.entity_id
_entity_poly.type
_entity_poly.pdbx_seq_one_letter_code
_entity_poly.pdbx_strand_id
1 'polypeptide(L)'
;LNQSLVESGQGQRAACAKMVAEVLNVPFESVTVTNTGTVDNPVEFGLCGSRGTLTSGTAATRAAEDALRQLQAMAAAVFRCSPTEIETCDGFVWVSNKPENKLPWAAIIPYSTSITGFGRWKANYAQPNMCINFVEMEVDVETGEAKLLRELIGTDVGQIIDPKACEMQLQASIGSAMVDTGTFEETIYDYYTGRIMTNNLIDYKWRPFNEFPPIDLVIKESQPNISRFKAVGVGEISGSAGAAAIAMAIGNAIGKPYMKYPATPVNVLQALKEG
;
A
#
# COMPACT_ATOMS: atom_id res chain seq x y z
N LEU A 1 -15.94 9.95 4.53
CA LEU A 1 -14.97 10.19 3.46
C LEU A 1 -15.48 9.57 2.17
N ASN A 2 -15.75 10.38 1.16
CA ASN A 2 -16.10 9.93 -0.18
C ASN A 2 -14.84 9.91 -1.06
N GLN A 3 -14.49 8.75 -1.64
CA GLN A 3 -13.31 8.59 -2.49
C GLN A 3 -13.55 7.53 -3.56
N SER A 4 -12.93 7.71 -4.73
CA SER A 4 -13.06 6.78 -5.88
C SER A 4 -12.16 5.56 -5.76
N LEU A 5 -11.13 5.62 -4.89
CA LEU A 5 -10.11 4.59 -4.82
C LEU A 5 -10.70 3.25 -4.41
N VAL A 6 -10.46 2.23 -5.22
CA VAL A 6 -10.96 0.88 -4.97
C VAL A 6 -10.14 0.17 -3.89
N GLU A 7 -10.82 -0.71 -3.17
CA GLU A 7 -10.19 -1.62 -2.21
C GLU A 7 -10.16 -3.03 -2.81
N SER A 8 -8.96 -3.56 -3.00
CA SER A 8 -8.72 -4.93 -3.47
C SER A 8 -7.97 -5.78 -2.44
N GLY A 9 -8.01 -5.38 -1.18
CA GLY A 9 -7.36 -6.05 -0.05
C GLY A 9 -6.09 -5.35 0.46
N GLN A 10 -5.67 -4.25 -0.17
CA GLN A 10 -4.45 -3.53 0.21
C GLN A 10 -4.59 -2.62 1.45
N GLY A 11 -5.80 -2.47 2.02
CA GLY A 11 -6.04 -1.66 3.22
C GLY A 11 -6.10 -0.14 2.98
N GLN A 12 -6.29 0.29 1.73
CA GLN A 12 -6.25 1.72 1.38
C GLN A 12 -7.38 2.54 2.01
N ARG A 13 -8.58 1.95 2.12
CA ARG A 13 -9.71 2.63 2.77
C ARG A 13 -9.44 2.88 4.24
N ALA A 14 -8.90 1.90 4.94
CA ALA A 14 -8.54 2.03 6.35
C ALA A 14 -7.43 3.06 6.54
N ALA A 15 -6.40 3.06 5.70
CA ALA A 15 -5.33 4.05 5.75
C ALA A 15 -5.84 5.48 5.57
N CYS A 16 -6.69 5.73 4.56
CA CYS A 16 -7.29 7.04 4.35
C CYS A 16 -8.20 7.46 5.52
N ALA A 17 -8.99 6.54 6.07
CA ALA A 17 -9.84 6.81 7.23
C ALA A 17 -9.01 7.18 8.47
N LYS A 18 -7.90 6.49 8.73
CA LYS A 18 -6.97 6.82 9.82
C LYS A 18 -6.38 8.23 9.65
N MET A 19 -5.95 8.59 8.44
CA MET A 19 -5.45 9.93 8.16
C MET A 19 -6.50 11.02 8.39
N VAL A 20 -7.75 10.77 8.00
CA VAL A 20 -8.88 11.70 8.22
C VAL A 20 -9.20 11.82 9.70
N ALA A 21 -9.27 10.69 10.42
CA ALA A 21 -9.53 10.65 11.86
C ALA A 21 -8.49 11.45 12.64
N GLU A 22 -7.22 11.29 12.30
CA GLU A 22 -6.11 12.04 12.90
C GLU A 22 -6.23 13.55 12.67
N VAL A 23 -6.59 13.97 11.44
CA VAL A 23 -6.77 15.40 11.13
C VAL A 23 -7.94 16.02 11.89
N LEU A 24 -9.05 15.29 11.97
CA LEU A 24 -10.26 15.75 12.65
C LEU A 24 -10.20 15.54 14.16
N ASN A 25 -9.21 14.81 14.65
CA ASN A 25 -9.05 14.40 16.04
C ASN A 25 -10.29 13.70 16.57
N VAL A 26 -10.71 12.65 15.84
CA VAL A 26 -11.87 11.80 16.19
C VAL A 26 -11.47 10.34 16.19
N PRO A 27 -12.20 9.46 16.89
CA PRO A 27 -11.97 8.01 16.80
C PRO A 27 -12.04 7.51 15.35
N PHE A 28 -11.19 6.56 15.00
CA PHE A 28 -11.15 5.95 13.66
C PHE A 28 -12.51 5.37 13.25
N GLU A 29 -13.22 4.76 14.19
CA GLU A 29 -14.54 4.15 14.01
C GLU A 29 -15.62 5.16 13.62
N SER A 30 -15.38 6.45 13.86
CA SER A 30 -16.29 7.54 13.46
C SER A 30 -16.19 7.89 11.98
N VAL A 31 -15.16 7.38 11.27
CA VAL A 31 -14.92 7.69 9.86
C VAL A 31 -15.43 6.57 8.96
N THR A 32 -16.51 6.82 8.25
CA THR A 32 -17.02 5.91 7.22
C THR A 32 -16.43 6.29 5.86
N VAL A 33 -15.88 5.31 5.17
CA VAL A 33 -15.39 5.48 3.79
C VAL A 33 -16.43 4.94 2.81
N THR A 34 -16.86 5.79 1.89
CA THR A 34 -17.84 5.44 0.85
C THR A 34 -17.22 5.48 -0.54
N ASN A 35 -17.66 4.55 -1.38
CA ASN A 35 -17.38 4.52 -2.80
C ASN A 35 -18.67 4.10 -3.51
N THR A 36 -19.43 5.09 -3.98
CA THR A 36 -20.76 4.91 -4.54
C THR A 36 -20.78 4.74 -6.07
N GLY A 37 -19.60 4.65 -6.68
CA GLY A 37 -19.45 4.52 -8.13
C GLY A 37 -18.89 5.78 -8.78
N THR A 38 -18.94 5.84 -10.10
CA THR A 38 -18.27 6.90 -10.87
C THR A 38 -19.09 8.19 -11.00
N VAL A 39 -20.35 8.19 -10.60
CA VAL A 39 -21.24 9.36 -10.74
C VAL A 39 -20.96 10.38 -9.64
N ASP A 40 -20.82 9.92 -8.40
CA ASP A 40 -20.74 10.79 -7.21
C ASP A 40 -19.32 10.89 -6.65
N ASN A 41 -18.40 10.12 -7.20
CA ASN A 41 -17.02 10.12 -6.72
C ASN A 41 -16.12 11.03 -7.58
N PRO A 42 -15.11 11.66 -6.98
CA PRO A 42 -14.13 12.43 -7.72
C PRO A 42 -13.33 11.52 -8.69
N VAL A 43 -12.84 12.09 -9.78
CA VAL A 43 -11.98 11.37 -10.71
C VAL A 43 -10.70 10.92 -10.03
N GLU A 44 -10.37 9.64 -10.13
CA GLU A 44 -9.15 9.01 -9.62
C GLU A 44 -8.45 8.24 -10.73
N PHE A 45 -7.14 8.31 -10.76
CA PHE A 45 -6.32 7.67 -11.80
C PHE A 45 -6.01 6.19 -11.50
N GLY A 46 -6.28 5.72 -10.29
CA GLY A 46 -6.00 4.35 -9.84
C GLY A 46 -4.76 4.21 -8.97
N LEU A 47 -4.42 2.97 -8.64
CA LEU A 47 -3.40 2.60 -7.65
C LEU A 47 -2.00 2.44 -8.20
N CYS A 48 -1.83 2.35 -9.52
CA CYS A 48 -0.56 2.01 -10.17
C CYS A 48 0.61 2.86 -9.66
N GLY A 49 1.79 2.26 -9.54
CA GLY A 49 2.98 2.89 -8.97
C GLY A 49 2.92 3.07 -7.45
N SER A 50 2.12 2.28 -6.75
CA SER A 50 1.97 2.30 -5.28
C SER A 50 1.55 3.66 -4.72
N ARG A 51 0.86 4.46 -5.50
CA ARG A 51 0.57 5.88 -5.20
C ARG A 51 -0.61 6.11 -4.25
N GLY A 52 -1.40 5.10 -3.96
CA GLY A 52 -2.66 5.24 -3.22
C GLY A 52 -2.49 6.00 -1.90
N THR A 53 -1.60 5.56 -1.03
CA THR A 53 -1.37 6.20 0.27
C THR A 53 -0.89 7.66 0.13
N LEU A 54 0.05 7.92 -0.77
CA LEU A 54 0.54 9.28 -0.97
C LEU A 54 -0.49 10.18 -1.65
N THR A 55 -1.07 9.76 -2.78
CA THR A 55 -1.97 10.64 -3.56
C THR A 55 -3.34 10.77 -2.93
N SER A 56 -4.04 9.66 -2.77
CA SER A 56 -5.42 9.68 -2.24
C SER A 56 -5.44 9.95 -0.74
N GLY A 57 -4.45 9.46 0.02
CA GLY A 57 -4.28 9.81 1.42
C GLY A 57 -4.05 11.30 1.63
N THR A 58 -3.19 11.94 0.82
CA THR A 58 -2.98 13.40 0.90
C THR A 58 -4.23 14.18 0.47
N ALA A 59 -4.95 13.72 -0.54
CA ALA A 59 -6.21 14.34 -0.95
C ALA A 59 -7.27 14.25 0.16
N ALA A 60 -7.41 13.07 0.79
CA ALA A 60 -8.30 12.85 1.93
C ALA A 60 -7.93 13.74 3.13
N THR A 61 -6.63 13.83 3.44
CA THR A 61 -6.10 14.74 4.46
C THR A 61 -6.51 16.19 4.21
N ARG A 62 -6.35 16.68 2.98
CA ARG A 62 -6.74 18.04 2.60
C ARG A 62 -8.25 18.28 2.69
N ALA A 63 -9.06 17.27 2.34
CA ALA A 63 -10.50 17.35 2.51
C ALA A 63 -10.89 17.48 4.00
N ALA A 64 -10.24 16.68 4.86
CA ALA A 64 -10.44 16.77 6.30
C ALA A 64 -9.98 18.12 6.87
N GLU A 65 -8.83 18.64 6.44
CA GLU A 65 -8.35 19.97 6.83
C GLU A 65 -9.29 21.10 6.38
N ASP A 66 -9.89 20.95 5.20
CA ASP A 66 -10.88 21.91 4.73
C ASP A 66 -12.16 21.87 5.56
N ALA A 67 -12.68 20.68 5.86
CA ALA A 67 -13.83 20.51 6.75
C ALA A 67 -13.54 21.05 8.16
N LEU A 68 -12.35 20.78 8.69
CA LEU A 68 -11.92 21.29 9.99
C LEU A 68 -11.90 22.82 10.03
N ARG A 69 -11.38 23.47 8.99
CA ARG A 69 -11.38 24.96 8.91
C ARG A 69 -12.81 25.51 8.91
N GLN A 70 -13.75 24.86 8.21
CA GLN A 70 -15.15 25.28 8.21
C GLN A 70 -15.77 25.12 9.60
N LEU A 71 -15.53 24.01 10.30
CA LEU A 71 -15.98 23.79 11.67
C LEU A 71 -15.39 24.83 12.63
N GLN A 72 -14.09 25.09 12.53
CA GLN A 72 -13.42 26.10 13.37
C GLN A 72 -13.98 27.49 13.13
N ALA A 73 -14.28 27.88 11.89
CA ALA A 73 -14.89 29.18 11.58
C ALA A 73 -16.31 29.31 12.18
N MET A 74 -17.12 28.24 12.09
CA MET A 74 -18.45 28.22 12.70
C MET A 74 -18.36 28.32 14.23
N ALA A 75 -17.49 27.52 14.85
CA ALA A 75 -17.27 27.55 16.30
C ALA A 75 -16.77 28.92 16.78
N ALA A 76 -15.84 29.52 16.05
CA ALA A 76 -15.30 30.85 16.36
C ALA A 76 -16.39 31.92 16.39
N ALA A 77 -17.37 31.85 15.48
CA ALA A 77 -18.53 32.76 15.50
C ALA A 77 -19.39 32.56 16.76
N VAL A 78 -19.60 31.31 17.19
CA VAL A 78 -20.35 31.00 18.43
C VAL A 78 -19.61 31.47 19.67
N PHE A 79 -18.31 31.19 19.77
CA PHE A 79 -17.49 31.56 20.92
C PHE A 79 -16.99 33.02 20.91
N ARG A 80 -17.18 33.72 19.80
CA ARG A 80 -16.70 35.10 19.57
C ARG A 80 -15.18 35.26 19.75
N CYS A 81 -14.42 34.35 19.10
CA CYS A 81 -12.96 34.31 19.11
C CYS A 81 -12.38 34.11 17.70
N SER A 82 -11.06 34.00 17.59
CA SER A 82 -10.42 33.63 16.32
C SER A 82 -10.61 32.14 16.00
N PRO A 83 -10.78 31.74 14.73
CA PRO A 83 -10.75 30.35 14.34
C PRO A 83 -9.49 29.59 14.77
N THR A 84 -8.35 30.28 14.87
CA THR A 84 -7.07 29.71 15.32
C THR A 84 -7.03 29.40 16.82
N GLU A 85 -7.99 29.90 17.59
CA GLU A 85 -8.14 29.61 19.02
C GLU A 85 -9.07 28.42 19.29
N ILE A 86 -9.68 27.84 18.23
CA ILE A 86 -10.58 26.70 18.35
C ILE A 86 -9.80 25.40 18.26
N GLU A 87 -9.96 24.59 19.28
CA GLU A 87 -9.53 23.20 19.36
C GLU A 87 -10.71 22.24 19.23
N THR A 88 -10.43 21.04 18.76
CA THR A 88 -11.44 19.99 18.58
C THR A 88 -10.86 18.63 18.96
N CYS A 89 -11.68 17.81 19.62
CA CYS A 89 -11.40 16.43 19.92
C CYS A 89 -12.70 15.65 20.17
N ASP A 90 -12.76 14.41 19.71
CA ASP A 90 -13.85 13.47 19.95
C ASP A 90 -15.26 14.05 19.70
N GLY A 91 -15.40 14.86 18.65
CA GLY A 91 -16.69 15.46 18.29
C GLY A 91 -17.09 16.68 19.11
N PHE A 92 -16.16 17.24 19.89
CA PHE A 92 -16.34 18.47 20.64
C PHE A 92 -15.42 19.58 20.12
N VAL A 93 -15.79 20.83 20.37
CA VAL A 93 -15.01 22.04 20.10
C VAL A 93 -14.99 22.95 21.33
N TRP A 94 -13.89 23.67 21.53
CA TRP A 94 -13.73 24.64 22.60
C TRP A 94 -12.69 25.71 22.22
N VAL A 95 -12.65 26.80 22.99
CA VAL A 95 -11.56 27.75 22.88
C VAL A 95 -10.35 27.24 23.68
N SER A 96 -9.15 27.22 23.08
CA SER A 96 -7.93 26.57 23.59
C SER A 96 -7.62 26.86 25.07
N ASN A 97 -7.93 28.06 25.55
CA ASN A 97 -7.72 28.46 26.93
C ASN A 97 -8.92 28.21 27.87
N LYS A 98 -10.02 27.57 27.38
CA LYS A 98 -11.26 27.31 28.13
C LYS A 98 -11.84 25.93 27.81
N PRO A 99 -11.09 24.84 28.04
CA PRO A 99 -11.53 23.48 27.68
C PRO A 99 -12.76 22.98 28.46
N GLU A 100 -13.08 23.61 29.59
CA GLU A 100 -14.28 23.33 30.37
C GLU A 100 -15.59 23.76 29.65
N ASN A 101 -15.51 24.70 28.70
CA ASN A 101 -16.66 25.22 27.96
C ASN A 101 -16.82 24.54 26.59
N LYS A 102 -16.53 23.25 26.50
CA LYS A 102 -16.65 22.47 25.26
C LYS A 102 -18.09 22.29 24.82
N LEU A 103 -18.35 22.42 23.53
CA LEU A 103 -19.62 22.13 22.89
C LEU A 103 -19.49 20.96 21.88
N PRO A 104 -20.50 20.11 21.74
CA PRO A 104 -20.49 19.10 20.70
C PRO A 104 -20.61 19.75 19.31
N TRP A 105 -20.07 19.13 18.26
CA TRP A 105 -20.16 19.61 16.89
C TRP A 105 -21.62 19.84 16.46
N ALA A 106 -22.54 18.98 16.91
CA ALA A 106 -23.97 19.13 16.64
C ALA A 106 -24.58 20.44 17.18
N ALA A 107 -23.98 21.08 18.19
CA ALA A 107 -24.41 22.38 18.69
C ALA A 107 -23.84 23.54 17.88
N ILE A 108 -22.78 23.30 17.10
CA ILE A 108 -22.13 24.29 16.25
C ILE A 108 -22.68 24.25 14.83
N ILE A 109 -22.89 23.05 14.28
CA ILE A 109 -23.39 22.85 12.92
C ILE A 109 -24.91 22.93 12.95
N PRO A 110 -25.55 23.94 12.29
CA PRO A 110 -26.98 24.05 12.22
C PRO A 110 -27.61 22.81 11.60
N TYR A 111 -28.78 22.40 12.06
CA TYR A 111 -29.50 21.21 11.55
C TYR A 111 -29.77 21.24 10.03
N SER A 112 -29.90 22.43 9.47
CA SER A 112 -30.15 22.65 8.04
C SER A 112 -28.87 22.72 7.18
N THR A 113 -27.71 22.50 7.76
CA THR A 113 -26.40 22.69 7.11
C THR A 113 -25.53 21.47 7.31
N SER A 114 -24.65 21.19 6.36
CA SER A 114 -23.58 20.23 6.48
C SER A 114 -22.23 20.90 6.18
N ILE A 115 -21.18 20.38 6.80
CA ILE A 115 -19.82 20.75 6.42
C ILE A 115 -19.37 19.78 5.33
N THR A 116 -18.90 20.32 4.20
CA THR A 116 -18.32 19.53 3.12
C THR A 116 -16.91 20.03 2.85
N GLY A 117 -15.93 19.21 3.18
CA GLY A 117 -14.54 19.48 2.86
C GLY A 117 -14.14 18.88 1.52
N PHE A 118 -13.36 19.61 0.74
CA PHE A 118 -12.85 19.19 -0.54
C PHE A 118 -11.32 19.15 -0.54
N GLY A 119 -10.76 18.05 -1.04
CA GLY A 119 -9.32 17.89 -1.16
C GLY A 119 -8.90 17.23 -2.46
N ARG A 120 -7.88 17.76 -3.08
CA ARG A 120 -7.18 17.13 -4.19
C ARG A 120 -5.69 17.35 -4.09
N TRP A 121 -4.93 16.42 -4.67
CA TRP A 121 -3.49 16.53 -4.67
C TRP A 121 -2.91 15.90 -5.96
N LYS A 122 -1.81 16.49 -6.41
CA LYS A 122 -1.01 15.99 -7.53
C LYS A 122 0.45 16.04 -7.14
N ALA A 123 1.15 14.93 -7.27
CA ALA A 123 2.59 14.91 -7.10
C ALA A 123 3.27 15.66 -8.25
N ASN A 124 4.25 16.48 -7.92
CA ASN A 124 5.10 17.18 -8.88
C ASN A 124 6.45 16.46 -9.07
N TYR A 125 6.63 15.31 -8.46
CA TYR A 125 7.86 14.52 -8.47
C TYR A 125 7.55 13.03 -8.35
N ALA A 126 8.49 12.21 -8.81
CA ALA A 126 8.46 10.78 -8.53
C ALA A 126 8.81 10.53 -7.07
N GLN A 127 8.06 9.64 -6.41
CA GLN A 127 8.37 9.23 -5.05
C GLN A 127 9.52 8.21 -5.11
N PRO A 128 10.68 8.52 -4.52
CA PRO A 128 11.75 7.53 -4.42
C PRO A 128 11.39 6.51 -3.33
N ASN A 129 11.36 5.26 -3.70
CA ASN A 129 11.28 4.14 -2.79
C ASN A 129 12.53 3.28 -2.96
N MET A 130 12.97 2.67 -1.87
CA MET A 130 14.10 1.75 -1.87
C MET A 130 13.67 0.41 -1.27
N CYS A 131 14.06 -0.67 -1.93
CA CYS A 131 13.86 -2.02 -1.44
C CYS A 131 15.12 -2.85 -1.70
N ILE A 132 15.44 -3.71 -0.77
CA ILE A 132 16.51 -4.69 -0.87
C ILE A 132 15.93 -6.05 -0.50
N ASN A 133 16.18 -7.05 -1.33
CA ASN A 133 15.73 -8.41 -1.10
C ASN A 133 16.94 -9.34 -0.96
N PHE A 134 16.91 -10.17 0.07
CA PHE A 134 17.84 -11.28 0.26
C PHE A 134 17.04 -12.56 0.31
N VAL A 135 17.48 -13.56 -0.41
CA VAL A 135 16.82 -14.85 -0.48
C VAL A 135 17.81 -15.99 -0.20
N GLU A 136 17.32 -17.01 0.49
CA GLU A 136 18.00 -18.27 0.71
C GLU A 136 17.28 -19.35 -0.08
N MET A 137 18.05 -20.12 -0.89
CA MET A 137 17.50 -21.11 -1.79
C MET A 137 18.24 -22.43 -1.71
N GLU A 138 17.52 -23.50 -2.00
CA GLU A 138 18.03 -24.83 -2.22
C GLU A 138 17.78 -25.20 -3.68
N VAL A 139 18.76 -25.80 -4.33
CA VAL A 139 18.63 -26.32 -5.70
C VAL A 139 18.99 -27.79 -5.71
N ASP A 140 18.04 -28.62 -6.12
CA ASP A 140 18.29 -30.04 -6.40
C ASP A 140 18.96 -30.16 -7.77
N VAL A 141 20.22 -30.58 -7.78
CA VAL A 141 21.01 -30.67 -9.01
C VAL A 141 20.65 -31.85 -9.88
N GLU A 142 19.90 -32.82 -9.36
CA GLU A 142 19.46 -33.99 -10.13
C GLU A 142 18.13 -33.72 -10.82
N THR A 143 17.21 -33.00 -10.16
CA THR A 143 15.87 -32.71 -10.71
C THR A 143 15.78 -31.32 -11.32
N GLY A 144 16.65 -30.38 -10.89
CA GLY A 144 16.58 -28.97 -11.27
C GLY A 144 15.55 -28.18 -10.45
N GLU A 145 14.93 -28.78 -9.46
CA GLU A 145 13.98 -28.08 -8.59
C GLU A 145 14.71 -27.02 -7.75
N ALA A 146 14.21 -25.79 -7.79
CA ALA A 146 14.72 -24.69 -6.98
C ALA A 146 13.66 -24.28 -5.96
N LYS A 147 14.03 -24.33 -4.68
CA LYS A 147 13.14 -24.07 -3.54
C LYS A 147 13.58 -22.83 -2.79
N LEU A 148 12.67 -21.88 -2.62
CA LEU A 148 12.87 -20.72 -1.78
C LEU A 148 12.69 -21.09 -0.30
N LEU A 149 13.73 -20.97 0.51
CA LEU A 149 13.73 -21.37 1.92
C LEU A 149 13.40 -20.25 2.86
N ARG A 150 13.89 -19.05 2.58
CA ARG A 150 13.69 -17.83 3.40
C ARG A 150 13.89 -16.58 2.57
N GLU A 151 13.22 -15.53 2.98
CA GLU A 151 13.39 -14.22 2.38
C GLU A 151 13.48 -13.13 3.43
N LEU A 152 14.30 -12.11 3.16
CA LEU A 152 14.37 -10.89 3.95
C LEU A 152 14.18 -9.69 3.03
N ILE A 153 13.22 -8.83 3.38
CA ILE A 153 12.91 -7.59 2.66
C ILE A 153 13.30 -6.41 3.53
N GLY A 154 14.22 -5.59 3.05
CA GLY A 154 14.56 -4.30 3.63
C GLY A 154 13.95 -3.17 2.81
N THR A 155 13.19 -2.26 3.44
CA THR A 155 12.55 -1.13 2.73
C THR A 155 12.39 0.10 3.61
N ASP A 156 12.32 1.27 2.95
CA ASP A 156 11.94 2.53 3.58
C ASP A 156 10.53 2.93 3.12
N VAL A 157 9.61 3.04 4.05
CA VAL A 157 8.17 3.26 3.78
C VAL A 157 7.69 4.66 4.19
N GLY A 158 8.59 5.55 4.63
CA GLY A 158 8.18 6.78 5.29
C GLY A 158 7.45 6.47 6.59
N GLN A 159 6.43 7.23 6.94
CA GLN A 159 5.61 6.94 8.12
C GLN A 159 4.62 5.80 7.84
N ILE A 160 4.59 4.80 8.69
CA ILE A 160 3.63 3.70 8.63
C ILE A 160 2.25 4.21 9.10
N ILE A 161 1.24 4.13 8.25
CA ILE A 161 -0.15 4.51 8.61
C ILE A 161 -0.92 3.33 9.19
N ASP A 162 -0.74 2.15 8.60
CA ASP A 162 -1.33 0.90 9.07
C ASP A 162 -0.27 -0.20 9.07
N PRO A 163 0.25 -0.59 10.25
CA PRO A 163 1.34 -1.58 10.33
C PRO A 163 0.98 -2.91 9.71
N LYS A 164 -0.21 -3.46 9.98
CA LYS A 164 -0.63 -4.76 9.44
C LYS A 164 -0.83 -4.74 7.93
N ALA A 165 -1.45 -3.68 7.40
CA ALA A 165 -1.63 -3.53 5.96
C ALA A 165 -0.28 -3.31 5.26
N CYS A 166 0.63 -2.56 5.86
CA CYS A 166 1.99 -2.37 5.34
C CYS A 166 2.76 -3.70 5.27
N GLU A 167 2.80 -4.44 6.37
CA GLU A 167 3.41 -5.76 6.45
C GLU A 167 2.83 -6.72 5.40
N MET A 168 1.50 -6.81 5.33
CA MET A 168 0.80 -7.65 4.36
C MET A 168 1.17 -7.28 2.91
N GLN A 169 1.24 -5.98 2.58
CA GLN A 169 1.62 -5.54 1.24
C GLN A 169 3.06 -5.91 0.89
N LEU A 170 3.99 -5.77 1.83
CA LEU A 170 5.39 -6.13 1.61
C LEU A 170 5.55 -7.65 1.43
N GLN A 171 4.89 -8.46 2.24
CA GLN A 171 4.90 -9.90 2.10
C GLN A 171 4.17 -10.37 0.83
N ALA A 172 3.04 -9.76 0.51
CA ALA A 172 2.23 -10.16 -0.65
C ALA A 172 2.93 -9.90 -1.99
N SER A 173 3.71 -8.84 -2.15
CA SER A 173 4.37 -8.52 -3.42
C SER A 173 5.40 -9.56 -3.85
N ILE A 174 6.03 -10.22 -2.91
CA ILE A 174 7.05 -11.25 -3.14
C ILE A 174 6.48 -12.65 -2.97
N GLY A 175 5.82 -12.89 -1.83
CA GLY A 175 5.22 -14.18 -1.52
C GLY A 175 3.97 -14.45 -2.36
N SER A 176 3.45 -13.45 -3.05
CA SER A 176 2.34 -13.67 -3.95
C SER A 176 2.83 -14.09 -5.33
N ALA A 177 1.93 -14.59 -6.02
CA ALA A 177 1.91 -14.95 -7.39
C ALA A 177 2.75 -14.14 -8.38
N MET A 178 3.00 -12.87 -8.13
CA MET A 178 3.68 -12.02 -9.12
C MET A 178 5.17 -12.33 -9.25
N VAL A 179 5.86 -12.52 -8.12
CA VAL A 179 7.31 -12.74 -8.15
C VAL A 179 7.65 -14.20 -7.99
N ASP A 180 7.08 -14.86 -6.98
CA ASP A 180 7.38 -16.25 -6.69
C ASP A 180 6.86 -17.17 -7.81
N THR A 181 5.55 -17.21 -8.03
CA THR A 181 4.98 -18.06 -9.08
C THR A 181 5.47 -17.67 -10.48
N GLY A 182 5.49 -16.37 -10.80
CA GLY A 182 5.95 -15.89 -12.11
C GLY A 182 7.46 -16.09 -12.35
N THR A 183 8.26 -16.32 -11.29
CA THR A 183 9.67 -16.67 -11.45
C THR A 183 9.86 -18.16 -11.76
N PHE A 184 8.99 -19.04 -11.28
CA PHE A 184 9.14 -20.48 -11.43
C PHE A 184 8.18 -21.11 -12.44
N GLU A 185 7.07 -20.47 -12.77
CA GLU A 185 6.05 -20.99 -13.68
C GLU A 185 6.06 -20.31 -15.05
N GLU A 186 5.80 -21.11 -16.08
CA GLU A 186 5.76 -20.64 -17.47
C GLU A 186 4.32 -20.56 -18.00
N THR A 187 3.96 -19.42 -18.57
CA THR A 187 2.75 -19.31 -19.38
C THR A 187 3.02 -19.80 -20.78
N ILE A 188 2.49 -20.98 -21.12
CA ILE A 188 2.68 -21.60 -22.42
C ILE A 188 1.61 -21.12 -23.39
N TYR A 189 2.04 -20.67 -24.56
CA TYR A 189 1.17 -20.27 -25.66
C TYR A 189 1.27 -21.24 -26.83
N ASP A 190 0.13 -21.52 -27.44
CA ASP A 190 0.12 -22.13 -28.77
C ASP A 190 0.70 -21.14 -29.78
N TYR A 191 1.77 -21.53 -30.46
CA TYR A 191 2.52 -20.67 -31.36
C TYR A 191 1.69 -20.13 -32.53
N TYR A 192 0.75 -20.92 -33.06
CA TYR A 192 -0.03 -20.57 -34.24
C TYR A 192 -1.26 -19.76 -33.95
N THR A 193 -1.89 -19.99 -32.80
CA THR A 193 -3.18 -19.37 -32.44
C THR A 193 -3.06 -18.28 -31.39
N GLY A 194 -1.93 -18.21 -30.68
CA GLY A 194 -1.74 -17.34 -29.51
C GLY A 194 -2.57 -17.74 -28.29
N ARG A 195 -3.19 -18.92 -28.32
CA ARG A 195 -4.01 -19.42 -27.21
C ARG A 195 -3.12 -19.78 -26.02
N ILE A 196 -3.52 -19.34 -24.82
CA ILE A 196 -2.87 -19.77 -23.58
C ILE A 196 -3.21 -21.25 -23.32
N MET A 197 -2.20 -22.08 -23.22
CA MET A 197 -2.34 -23.52 -22.94
C MET A 197 -2.42 -23.80 -21.45
N THR A 198 -1.65 -23.07 -20.65
CA THR A 198 -1.67 -23.12 -19.17
C THR A 198 -2.76 -22.17 -18.60
N ASN A 199 -4.01 -22.37 -19.03
CA ASN A 199 -5.12 -21.46 -18.74
C ASN A 199 -5.92 -21.82 -17.48
N ASN A 200 -5.40 -22.69 -16.65
CA ASN A 200 -6.02 -23.13 -15.40
C ASN A 200 -4.95 -23.44 -14.34
N LEU A 201 -5.35 -23.57 -13.07
CA LEU A 201 -4.41 -23.77 -11.95
C LEU A 201 -3.91 -25.22 -11.79
N ILE A 202 -4.29 -26.14 -12.67
CA ILE A 202 -3.70 -27.48 -12.74
C ILE A 202 -2.43 -27.44 -13.58
N ASP A 203 -2.50 -26.74 -14.71
CA ASP A 203 -1.39 -26.62 -15.66
C ASP A 203 -0.44 -25.47 -15.29
N TYR A 204 -0.98 -24.32 -14.84
CA TYR A 204 -0.21 -23.23 -14.24
C TYR A 204 -0.20 -23.41 -12.72
N LYS A 205 0.93 -23.83 -12.17
CA LYS A 205 1.05 -24.26 -10.77
C LYS A 205 1.28 -23.06 -9.86
N TRP A 206 0.18 -22.51 -9.37
CA TRP A 206 0.24 -21.48 -8.35
C TRP A 206 0.70 -22.08 -7.02
N ARG A 207 1.70 -21.47 -6.41
CA ARG A 207 2.21 -21.94 -5.12
C ARG A 207 1.14 -21.85 -4.03
N PRO A 208 0.83 -22.95 -3.34
CA PRO A 208 -0.13 -22.94 -2.25
C PRO A 208 0.44 -22.23 -1.01
N PHE A 209 -0.45 -21.68 -0.17
CA PHE A 209 -0.07 -20.84 0.97
C PHE A 209 0.92 -21.52 1.95
N ASN A 210 0.81 -22.80 2.15
CA ASN A 210 1.68 -23.58 3.05
C ASN A 210 3.10 -23.83 2.50
N GLU A 211 3.36 -23.47 1.27
CA GLU A 211 4.69 -23.57 0.63
C GLU A 211 5.43 -22.23 0.57
N PHE A 212 4.79 -21.14 1.01
CA PHE A 212 5.49 -19.86 1.11
C PHE A 212 6.58 -19.93 2.19
N PRO A 213 7.77 -19.40 1.88
CA PRO A 213 8.85 -19.33 2.85
C PRO A 213 8.52 -18.30 3.95
N PRO A 214 9.20 -18.39 5.11
CA PRO A 214 9.23 -17.29 6.05
C PRO A 214 9.78 -16.03 5.40
N ILE A 215 9.09 -14.90 5.59
CA ILE A 215 9.49 -13.59 5.07
C ILE A 215 9.75 -12.66 6.25
N ASP A 216 11.01 -12.28 6.43
CA ASP A 216 11.41 -11.30 7.43
C ASP A 216 11.36 -9.89 6.85
N LEU A 217 10.87 -8.93 7.62
CA LEU A 217 10.78 -7.54 7.23
C LEU A 217 11.69 -6.66 8.08
N VAL A 218 12.51 -5.83 7.42
CA VAL A 218 13.26 -4.74 8.04
C VAL A 218 12.72 -3.44 7.46
N ILE A 219 11.82 -2.81 8.20
CA ILE A 219 11.13 -1.61 7.77
C ILE A 219 11.77 -0.38 8.42
N LYS A 220 12.17 0.57 7.59
CA LYS A 220 12.62 1.89 8.02
C LYS A 220 11.51 2.91 7.81
N GLU A 221 11.31 3.76 8.79
CA GLU A 221 10.44 4.93 8.70
C GLU A 221 11.28 6.20 8.55
N SER A 222 11.53 6.61 7.32
CA SER A 222 12.13 7.91 7.05
C SER A 222 11.09 9.03 7.24
N GLN A 223 11.55 10.28 7.18
CA GLN A 223 10.68 11.44 7.33
C GLN A 223 10.71 12.31 6.05
N PRO A 224 10.27 11.78 4.88
CA PRO A 224 10.30 12.56 3.65
C PRO A 224 9.32 13.73 3.72
N ASN A 225 9.77 14.92 3.32
CA ASN A 225 8.90 16.11 3.35
C ASN A 225 8.00 16.19 2.09
N ILE A 226 7.11 15.22 1.95
CA ILE A 226 6.26 15.05 0.76
C ILE A 226 4.77 15.29 1.02
N SER A 227 4.33 15.06 2.25
CA SER A 227 2.94 15.25 2.70
C SER A 227 2.90 15.42 4.21
N ARG A 228 1.74 15.77 4.76
CA ARG A 228 1.54 15.87 6.22
C ARG A 228 1.98 14.62 6.96
N PHE A 229 1.58 13.45 6.48
CA PHE A 229 1.88 12.17 7.12
C PHE A 229 3.20 11.53 6.66
N LYS A 230 3.88 12.11 5.66
CA LYS A 230 5.18 11.60 5.18
C LYS A 230 5.18 10.13 4.78
N ALA A 231 3.99 9.55 4.54
CA ALA A 231 3.82 8.16 4.16
C ALA A 231 4.04 7.97 2.67
N VAL A 232 4.66 6.87 2.30
CA VAL A 232 4.85 6.46 0.91
C VAL A 232 4.10 5.15 0.64
N GLY A 233 3.80 4.88 -0.63
CA GLY A 233 3.14 3.64 -1.02
C GLY A 233 4.11 2.47 -1.09
N VAL A 234 3.64 1.28 -0.74
CA VAL A 234 4.48 0.07 -0.63
C VAL A 234 3.97 -1.12 -1.43
N GLY A 235 2.88 -0.96 -2.20
CA GLY A 235 2.20 -2.08 -2.86
C GLY A 235 3.02 -2.85 -3.88
N GLU A 236 4.01 -2.24 -4.52
CA GLU A 236 4.78 -2.88 -5.61
C GLU A 236 6.29 -2.96 -5.31
N ILE A 237 6.75 -2.27 -4.25
CA ILE A 237 8.19 -2.06 -4.06
C ILE A 237 8.95 -3.34 -3.76
N SER A 238 8.41 -4.22 -2.92
CA SER A 238 9.10 -5.46 -2.53
C SER A 238 9.20 -6.45 -3.69
N GLY A 239 8.25 -6.44 -4.62
CA GLY A 239 8.28 -7.29 -5.81
C GLY A 239 9.33 -6.88 -6.85
N SER A 240 9.78 -5.64 -6.86
CA SER A 240 10.66 -5.12 -7.91
C SER A 240 12.05 -5.74 -7.96
N ALA A 241 12.59 -6.20 -6.83
CA ALA A 241 13.90 -6.83 -6.74
C ALA A 241 13.85 -8.36 -6.55
N GLY A 242 12.67 -8.93 -6.25
CA GLY A 242 12.52 -10.33 -5.85
C GLY A 242 12.98 -11.33 -6.90
N ALA A 243 12.53 -11.22 -8.14
CA ALA A 243 12.92 -12.14 -9.21
C ALA A 243 14.44 -12.11 -9.46
N ALA A 244 15.07 -10.93 -9.41
CA ALA A 244 16.51 -10.81 -9.55
C ALA A 244 17.25 -11.46 -8.37
N ALA A 245 16.76 -11.27 -7.14
CA ALA A 245 17.34 -11.90 -5.96
C ALA A 245 17.26 -13.43 -6.04
N ILE A 246 16.13 -13.97 -6.48
CA ILE A 246 15.94 -15.41 -6.72
C ILE A 246 16.96 -15.94 -7.76
N ALA A 247 17.08 -15.27 -8.91
CA ALA A 247 18.04 -15.68 -9.95
C ALA A 247 19.50 -15.66 -9.44
N MET A 248 19.85 -14.61 -8.69
CA MET A 248 21.19 -14.52 -8.08
C MET A 248 21.43 -15.65 -7.06
N ALA A 249 20.42 -15.99 -6.26
CA ALA A 249 20.53 -17.07 -5.29
C ALA A 249 20.63 -18.46 -5.96
N ILE A 250 19.86 -18.71 -7.04
CA ILE A 250 20.01 -19.91 -7.87
C ILE A 250 21.43 -19.98 -8.42
N GLY A 251 21.92 -18.87 -9.03
CA GLY A 251 23.27 -18.78 -9.55
C GLY A 251 24.35 -19.09 -8.49
N ASN A 252 24.18 -18.58 -7.29
CA ASN A 252 25.07 -18.84 -6.16
C ASN A 252 25.03 -20.33 -5.77
N ALA A 253 23.86 -20.95 -5.71
CA ALA A 253 23.69 -22.36 -5.38
C ALA A 253 24.33 -23.30 -6.42
N ILE A 254 24.24 -22.97 -7.72
CA ILE A 254 24.82 -23.79 -8.79
C ILE A 254 26.27 -23.39 -9.16
N GLY A 255 26.83 -22.38 -8.51
CA GLY A 255 28.22 -21.93 -8.69
C GLY A 255 28.49 -21.14 -9.98
N LYS A 256 27.48 -20.60 -10.65
CA LYS A 256 27.59 -19.81 -11.87
C LYS A 256 26.41 -18.87 -12.09
N PRO A 257 26.54 -17.77 -12.88
CA PRO A 257 25.42 -16.87 -13.13
C PRO A 257 24.21 -17.57 -13.73
N TYR A 258 23.01 -17.27 -13.18
CA TYR A 258 21.76 -17.79 -13.68
C TYR A 258 20.93 -16.64 -14.27
N MET A 259 20.53 -16.76 -15.55
CA MET A 259 19.83 -15.69 -16.28
C MET A 259 18.62 -16.21 -17.07
N LYS A 260 18.22 -17.46 -16.85
CA LYS A 260 17.09 -18.07 -17.57
C LYS A 260 15.80 -17.93 -16.78
N TYR A 261 14.79 -17.37 -17.40
CA TYR A 261 13.44 -17.24 -16.84
C TYR A 261 12.40 -17.91 -17.73
N PRO A 262 11.35 -18.51 -17.16
CA PRO A 262 11.19 -18.80 -15.74
C PRO A 262 12.21 -19.82 -15.24
N ALA A 263 12.44 -19.89 -13.94
CA ALA A 263 13.38 -20.82 -13.30
C ALA A 263 12.77 -22.21 -13.14
N THR A 264 12.26 -22.76 -14.25
CA THR A 264 11.72 -24.12 -14.27
C THR A 264 12.83 -25.15 -14.05
N PRO A 265 12.52 -26.37 -13.56
CA PRO A 265 13.48 -27.44 -13.41
C PRO A 265 14.29 -27.69 -14.69
N VAL A 266 13.64 -27.64 -15.86
CA VAL A 266 14.30 -27.81 -17.16
C VAL A 266 15.34 -26.71 -17.41
N ASN A 267 15.01 -25.45 -17.15
CA ASN A 267 15.91 -24.31 -17.34
C ASN A 267 17.09 -24.37 -16.36
N VAL A 268 16.86 -24.79 -15.12
CA VAL A 268 17.91 -24.98 -14.11
C VAL A 268 18.85 -26.13 -14.50
N LEU A 269 18.33 -27.28 -14.93
CA LEU A 269 19.13 -28.41 -15.43
C LEU A 269 19.93 -28.03 -16.69
N GLN A 270 19.37 -27.24 -17.60
CA GLN A 270 20.12 -26.75 -18.75
C GLN A 270 21.27 -25.83 -18.30
N ALA A 271 21.01 -24.92 -17.37
CA ALA A 271 22.05 -24.06 -16.83
C ALA A 271 23.15 -24.86 -16.15
N LEU A 272 22.85 -25.94 -15.43
CA LEU A 272 23.85 -26.86 -14.83
C LEU A 272 24.71 -27.52 -15.89
N LYS A 273 24.20 -27.85 -17.08
CA LYS A 273 24.91 -28.54 -18.16
C LYS A 273 25.78 -27.62 -19.02
N GLU A 274 25.41 -26.36 -19.17
CA GLU A 274 26.08 -25.37 -20.01
C GLU A 274 27.40 -24.81 -19.39
N GLY A 275 27.89 -25.39 -18.33
CA GLY A 275 29.10 -25.01 -17.64
C GLY A 275 30.30 -25.63 -18.18
#